data_65b7d1d8d4cea82ba83752d833781f82
#
_entry.id   65b7d1d8d4cea82ba83752d833781f82
#
_cell.length_a   1.000
_cell.length_b   1.000
_cell.length_c   1.000
_cell.angle_alpha   90.00
_cell.angle_beta   90.00
_cell.angle_gamma   90.00
#
_symmetry.space_group_name_H-M   'P 1'
#
loop_
_entity.id
_entity.type
_entity.pdbx_description
1 polymer ?
#
loop_
_entity_poly.entity_id
_entity_poly.type
_entity_poly.pdbx_seq_one_letter_code
_entity_poly.pdbx_strand_id
1 'polypeptide(L)'
;MKKDFKDDLKKDLKKYTTETSAGKCKADTEKVHAKKCRSDNSKTQVKVFKTGSLPVLQNVKSCIACSGRLKKLFSIENMPATAQDIPDFKDLKNDNPADITLMFCTGCGLVQLGEDPVYYYRDVIRAGGGSSTMYELRKKQYEKFIEIGNLKNKKIIEAGCGAGEFLELFKDFKVQAYGIEHNEELAQKARDKGLDVETNFPENEYTVFKHAPFDAFCSFNFLEHQPDPLGYLRAIYSNISDDGFGLITVPDLEYIINNKGYYEIIPDHIAYYTVNSLTTLLNNAGFEVLSSCIVNFDTIEVIVKKRKAPDFRPVLKQKDEIEKTFDSLFKRAEVQNKSVAIWGAGHQGFTLCATMLLKNKADGISSDDGYKKCSTGDGKIIKYIIDSAKFKQGKYAPASHIPIISPQAALEDPADIIIIVAPGYSSEIENIIKRDFRPGTEIYTLKDDLNKLT
;
A
#
# COMPACT_ATOMS: atom_id res chain seq x y z
N MET A 1 -30.86 6.16 1.02
CA MET A 1 -29.90 7.00 1.78
C MET A 1 -28.41 6.59 1.75
N LYS A 2 -28.03 5.40 1.27
CA LYS A 2 -26.60 4.99 1.17
C LYS A 2 -25.97 5.19 -0.23
N LYS A 3 -26.72 5.60 -1.21
CA LYS A 3 -26.26 5.76 -2.60
C LYS A 3 -25.83 7.20 -2.91
N ASP A 4 -26.47 8.17 -2.27
CA ASP A 4 -26.25 9.60 -2.54
C ASP A 4 -24.94 10.15 -1.91
N PHE A 5 -24.49 9.53 -0.80
CA PHE A 5 -23.27 9.96 -0.09
C PHE A 5 -21.97 9.65 -0.84
N LYS A 6 -21.94 8.60 -1.68
CA LYS A 6 -20.76 8.27 -2.49
C LYS A 6 -20.58 9.16 -3.72
N ASP A 7 -21.67 9.71 -4.22
CA ASP A 7 -21.63 10.55 -5.42
C ASP A 7 -21.29 12.01 -5.08
N ASP A 8 -21.66 12.47 -3.89
CA ASP A 8 -21.26 13.79 -3.40
C ASP A 8 -19.77 13.83 -2.99
N LEU A 9 -19.25 12.77 -2.36
CA LEU A 9 -17.81 12.64 -2.07
C LEU A 9 -16.95 12.65 -3.35
N LYS A 10 -17.46 12.04 -4.44
CA LYS A 10 -16.78 12.07 -5.75
C LYS A 10 -16.86 13.44 -6.44
N LYS A 11 -17.88 14.23 -6.16
CA LYS A 11 -18.01 15.61 -6.70
C LYS A 11 -17.04 16.57 -6.00
N ASP A 12 -16.90 16.45 -4.69
CA ASP A 12 -15.96 17.27 -3.93
C ASP A 12 -14.50 16.90 -4.22
N LEU A 13 -14.17 15.62 -4.37
CA LEU A 13 -12.85 15.19 -4.83
C LEU A 13 -12.50 15.69 -6.23
N LYS A 14 -13.48 15.80 -7.17
CA LYS A 14 -13.25 16.38 -8.48
C LYS A 14 -13.02 17.89 -8.45
N LYS A 15 -13.54 18.61 -7.48
CA LYS A 15 -13.36 20.07 -7.36
C LYS A 15 -11.95 20.46 -6.94
N TYR A 16 -11.23 19.57 -6.24
CA TYR A 16 -9.86 19.82 -5.76
C TYR A 16 -8.76 19.26 -6.69
N THR A 17 -9.11 18.45 -7.70
CA THR A 17 -8.14 17.85 -8.64
C THR A 17 -8.04 18.57 -10.00
N THR A 18 -8.75 19.68 -10.23
CA THR A 18 -8.84 20.35 -11.54
C THR A 18 -8.08 21.67 -11.65
N GLU A 19 -7.19 22.03 -10.73
CA GLU A 19 -6.36 23.24 -10.88
C GLU A 19 -4.87 23.00 -11.18
N THR A 20 -4.51 21.83 -11.70
CA THR A 20 -3.20 21.64 -12.33
C THR A 20 -3.35 21.20 -13.77
N SER A 21 -3.93 22.03 -14.60
CA SER A 21 -3.94 21.82 -16.05
C SER A 21 -2.95 22.76 -16.75
N ALA A 22 -1.94 22.14 -17.28
CA ALA A 22 -1.07 22.53 -18.38
C ALA A 22 -1.50 23.78 -19.17
N GLY A 23 -0.84 24.91 -18.91
CA GLY A 23 -0.76 26.03 -19.84
C GLY A 23 0.21 25.66 -20.97
N LYS A 24 -0.31 25.40 -22.16
CA LYS A 24 0.46 25.39 -23.41
C LYS A 24 0.95 26.81 -23.70
N CYS A 25 2.22 27.11 -23.53
CA CYS A 25 2.84 28.28 -24.12
C CYS A 25 3.33 27.94 -25.53
N LYS A 26 2.74 28.64 -26.49
CA LYS A 26 3.28 28.74 -27.87
C LYS A 26 4.54 29.57 -27.84
N ALA A 27 5.53 29.11 -28.58
CA ALA A 27 6.75 29.87 -28.85
C ALA A 27 6.42 31.04 -29.80
N ASP A 28 6.67 32.24 -29.34
CA ASP A 28 6.87 33.39 -30.22
C ASP A 28 8.26 33.99 -29.92
N THR A 29 9.03 34.01 -31.00
CA THR A 29 10.36 34.57 -31.10
C THR A 29 10.29 36.10 -31.25
N GLU A 30 10.75 36.86 -30.26
CA GLU A 30 11.13 38.23 -30.50
C GLU A 30 12.46 38.59 -29.82
N LYS A 31 13.33 39.15 -30.66
CA LYS A 31 14.66 39.69 -30.35
C LYS A 31 14.53 40.96 -29.50
N VAL A 32 15.16 41.02 -28.34
CA VAL A 32 15.42 42.28 -27.66
C VAL A 32 16.87 42.41 -27.27
N HIS A 33 17.40 43.58 -27.60
CA HIS A 33 18.77 44.06 -27.55
C HIS A 33 19.42 43.98 -26.15
N ALA A 34 20.68 43.60 -26.18
CA ALA A 34 21.62 43.73 -25.07
C ALA A 34 21.90 45.22 -24.73
N LYS A 35 21.70 45.63 -23.47
CA LYS A 35 22.38 46.79 -22.87
C LYS A 35 23.36 46.31 -21.80
N LYS A 36 24.64 46.61 -22.05
CA LYS A 36 25.76 46.44 -21.13
C LYS A 36 25.55 47.30 -19.89
N CYS A 37 25.62 46.72 -18.68
CA CYS A 37 26.10 47.38 -17.49
C CYS A 37 27.29 46.61 -16.92
N ARG A 38 28.36 47.37 -16.61
CA ARG A 38 29.65 46.87 -16.12
C ARG A 38 29.63 46.69 -14.62
N SER A 39 30.30 45.59 -14.20
CA SER A 39 31.19 45.35 -13.07
C SER A 39 30.69 45.52 -11.63
N ASP A 40 30.71 44.43 -10.83
CA ASP A 40 31.87 44.22 -9.96
C ASP A 40 32.00 42.75 -9.53
N ASN A 41 33.26 42.36 -9.33
CA ASN A 41 33.72 41.02 -9.02
C ASN A 41 33.54 40.71 -7.54
N SER A 42 32.74 39.69 -7.20
CA SER A 42 33.07 38.73 -6.13
C SER A 42 32.72 37.34 -6.59
N LYS A 43 33.77 36.54 -6.80
CA LYS A 43 33.66 35.16 -7.33
C LYS A 43 33.18 34.22 -6.25
N THR A 44 31.89 33.99 -6.17
CA THR A 44 31.36 32.77 -5.60
C THR A 44 31.21 31.81 -6.78
N GLN A 45 32.15 30.86 -6.95
CA GLN A 45 32.08 29.84 -7.99
C GLN A 45 31.05 28.80 -7.58
N VAL A 46 29.80 28.96 -7.99
CA VAL A 46 28.86 27.86 -8.10
C VAL A 46 29.31 27.04 -9.32
N LYS A 47 30.01 25.94 -9.08
CA LYS A 47 30.31 24.94 -10.12
C LYS A 47 29.00 24.28 -10.55
N VAL A 48 28.37 24.78 -11.60
CA VAL A 48 27.32 24.08 -12.32
C VAL A 48 27.97 22.90 -13.02
N PHE A 49 27.75 21.69 -12.52
CA PHE A 49 28.22 20.47 -13.15
C PHE A 49 27.41 20.19 -14.42
N LYS A 50 28.12 20.13 -15.58
CA LYS A 50 27.57 19.56 -16.82
C LYS A 50 27.16 18.10 -16.55
N THR A 51 26.08 17.66 -17.19
CA THR A 51 25.53 16.31 -17.17
C THR A 51 26.55 15.26 -17.61
N GLY A 52 27.45 14.89 -16.71
CA GLY A 52 28.31 13.71 -16.80
C GLY A 52 27.87 12.72 -15.74
N SER A 53 27.99 11.43 -15.99
CA SER A 53 27.68 10.36 -15.04
C SER A 53 28.29 10.67 -13.67
N LEU A 54 27.42 10.93 -12.66
CA LEU A 54 27.85 11.18 -11.29
C LEU A 54 28.59 9.93 -10.75
N PRO A 55 29.72 10.09 -10.07
CA PRO A 55 30.46 8.98 -9.51
C PRO A 55 29.60 8.25 -8.46
N VAL A 56 29.61 6.93 -8.51
CA VAL A 56 28.94 6.06 -7.53
C VAL A 56 29.84 6.02 -6.30
N LEU A 57 29.38 6.56 -5.18
CA LEU A 57 30.07 6.43 -3.90
C LEU A 57 29.92 5.00 -3.37
N GLN A 58 31.02 4.31 -3.11
CA GLN A 58 31.06 2.87 -2.76
C GLN A 58 30.58 2.55 -1.33
N ASN A 59 30.32 3.57 -0.46
CA ASN A 59 29.91 3.38 0.93
C ASN A 59 28.63 4.13 1.31
N VAL A 60 27.71 4.35 0.37
CA VAL A 60 26.52 5.13 0.62
C VAL A 60 25.41 4.25 1.18
N LYS A 61 24.84 4.64 2.32
CA LYS A 61 23.61 4.06 2.89
C LYS A 61 22.52 3.99 1.81
N SER A 62 21.67 2.99 1.89
CA SER A 62 20.49 2.90 1.02
C SER A 62 19.45 3.92 1.45
N CYS A 63 18.48 4.18 0.58
CA CYS A 63 17.35 5.06 0.87
C CYS A 63 16.55 4.56 2.08
N ILE A 64 16.33 5.42 3.06
CA ILE A 64 15.58 5.10 4.31
C ILE A 64 14.09 4.79 4.07
N ALA A 65 13.52 5.22 2.94
CA ALA A 65 12.11 4.98 2.60
C ALA A 65 11.86 3.73 1.75
N CYS A 66 12.82 3.31 0.90
CA CYS A 66 12.59 2.21 -0.04
C CYS A 66 13.79 1.29 -0.28
N SER A 67 14.89 1.48 0.48
CA SER A 67 16.17 0.77 0.31
C SER A 67 16.81 0.92 -1.09
N GLY A 68 16.32 1.86 -1.90
CA GLY A 68 16.81 2.14 -3.25
C GLY A 68 18.18 2.81 -3.26
N ARG A 69 18.79 2.87 -4.46
CA ARG A 69 20.12 3.44 -4.66
C ARG A 69 20.08 4.96 -4.51
N LEU A 70 21.05 5.48 -3.76
CA LEU A 70 21.25 6.91 -3.56
C LEU A 70 22.31 7.47 -4.54
N LYS A 71 22.11 8.73 -4.95
CA LYS A 71 23.08 9.54 -5.68
C LYS A 71 23.31 10.84 -4.94
N LYS A 72 24.57 11.25 -4.79
CA LYS A 72 24.90 12.56 -4.24
C LYS A 72 24.36 13.67 -5.14
N LEU A 73 23.65 14.65 -4.55
CA LEU A 73 23.25 15.87 -5.23
C LEU A 73 24.33 16.93 -5.09
N PHE A 74 24.60 17.36 -3.85
CA PHE A 74 25.62 18.34 -3.51
C PHE A 74 25.96 18.25 -2.03
N SER A 75 26.97 19.02 -1.59
CA SER A 75 27.25 19.28 -0.18
C SER A 75 27.27 20.78 0.08
N ILE A 76 26.89 21.16 1.30
CA ILE A 76 27.03 22.51 1.84
C ILE A 76 28.06 22.41 2.96
N GLU A 77 29.10 23.23 2.87
CA GLU A 77 30.19 23.24 3.85
C GLU A 77 29.89 24.23 4.98
N ASN A 78 30.48 23.97 6.16
CA ASN A 78 30.44 24.86 7.32
C ASN A 78 29.02 25.19 7.83
N MET A 79 28.14 24.21 7.85
CA MET A 79 26.80 24.31 8.44
C MET A 79 26.89 24.05 9.96
N PRO A 80 25.92 24.55 10.76
CA PRO A 80 25.78 24.10 12.14
C PRO A 80 25.68 22.58 12.23
N ALA A 81 26.40 21.96 13.15
CA ALA A 81 26.35 20.50 13.33
C ALA A 81 25.06 20.02 13.99
N THR A 82 24.35 20.90 14.67
CA THR A 82 23.06 20.66 15.34
C THR A 82 22.17 21.89 15.21
N ALA A 83 20.84 21.71 15.22
CA ALA A 83 19.90 22.83 15.22
C ALA A 83 19.27 23.08 16.61
N GLN A 84 19.33 22.13 17.53
CA GLN A 84 18.67 22.20 18.83
C GLN A 84 19.62 22.02 20.03
N ASP A 85 20.79 21.43 19.84
CA ASP A 85 21.82 21.33 20.88
C ASP A 85 22.67 22.61 20.86
N ILE A 86 22.17 23.64 21.58
CA ILE A 86 22.80 24.97 21.63
C ILE A 86 23.90 24.97 22.69
N PRO A 87 25.18 25.23 22.31
CA PRO A 87 26.31 25.11 23.24
C PRO A 87 26.32 26.20 24.31
N ASP A 88 26.60 25.83 25.54
CA ASP A 88 26.97 26.76 26.59
C ASP A 88 28.38 27.36 26.34
N PHE A 89 28.71 28.49 26.98
CA PHE A 89 30.01 29.16 26.84
C PHE A 89 31.21 28.20 27.04
N LYS A 90 31.13 27.25 27.99
CA LYS A 90 32.18 26.27 28.28
C LYS A 90 32.40 25.27 27.12
N ASP A 91 31.37 25.05 26.28
CA ASP A 91 31.34 24.05 25.22
C ASP A 91 31.70 24.61 23.84
N LEU A 92 31.81 25.96 23.71
CA LEU A 92 32.10 26.65 22.44
C LEU A 92 33.35 26.13 21.72
N LYS A 93 34.39 25.71 22.47
CA LYS A 93 35.64 25.18 21.89
C LYS A 93 35.46 23.81 21.21
N ASN A 94 34.36 23.12 21.51
CA ASN A 94 34.00 21.82 20.93
C ASN A 94 32.90 21.94 19.85
N ASP A 95 32.29 23.10 19.72
CA ASP A 95 31.31 23.41 18.70
C ASP A 95 32.00 23.68 17.36
N ASN A 96 31.94 22.73 16.47
CA ASN A 96 32.58 22.79 15.17
C ASN A 96 31.50 22.70 14.07
N PRO A 97 31.68 23.44 12.96
CA PRO A 97 30.80 23.28 11.81
C PRO A 97 30.93 21.88 11.20
N ALA A 98 29.86 21.45 10.55
CA ALA A 98 29.79 20.19 9.80
C ALA A 98 29.41 20.44 8.34
N ASP A 99 29.85 19.54 7.47
CA ASP A 99 29.39 19.55 6.09
C ASP A 99 28.13 18.69 5.97
N ILE A 100 27.12 19.19 5.27
CA ILE A 100 25.87 18.49 5.02
C ILE A 100 25.81 18.04 3.58
N THR A 101 25.62 16.75 3.34
CA THR A 101 25.50 16.15 2.00
C THR A 101 24.05 15.72 1.74
N LEU A 102 23.46 16.27 0.69
CA LEU A 102 22.14 15.81 0.20
C LEU A 102 22.30 14.67 -0.80
N MET A 103 21.55 13.61 -0.56
CA MET A 103 21.46 12.40 -1.37
C MET A 103 20.07 12.26 -1.97
N PHE A 104 19.97 11.84 -3.21
CA PHE A 104 18.71 11.61 -3.94
C PHE A 104 18.50 10.14 -4.22
N CYS A 105 17.35 9.62 -3.88
CA CYS A 105 16.96 8.26 -4.22
C CYS A 105 16.39 8.18 -5.63
N THR A 106 17.04 7.41 -6.51
CA THR A 106 16.57 7.21 -7.88
C THR A 106 15.34 6.31 -7.99
N GLY A 107 14.97 5.62 -6.90
CA GLY A 107 13.80 4.74 -6.85
C GLY A 107 12.51 5.48 -6.48
N CYS A 108 12.52 6.18 -5.33
CA CYS A 108 11.30 6.82 -4.80
C CYS A 108 11.32 8.35 -4.83
N GLY A 109 12.41 8.96 -5.24
CA GLY A 109 12.53 10.43 -5.30
C GLY A 109 12.79 11.11 -3.94
N LEU A 110 13.01 10.37 -2.85
CA LEU A 110 13.35 10.96 -1.57
C LEU A 110 14.70 11.66 -1.63
N VAL A 111 14.78 12.86 -1.07
CA VAL A 111 16.03 13.53 -0.72
C VAL A 111 16.30 13.29 0.75
N GLN A 112 17.50 12.84 1.09
CA GLN A 112 17.91 12.57 2.47
C GLN A 112 19.34 13.02 2.72
N LEU A 113 19.73 13.16 3.99
CA LEU A 113 21.11 13.40 4.36
C LEU A 113 21.98 12.14 4.14
N GLY A 114 23.24 12.37 3.79
CA GLY A 114 24.27 11.34 3.69
C GLY A 114 24.90 11.01 5.03
N GLU A 115 24.81 11.92 5.97
CA GLU A 115 25.37 11.86 7.31
C GLU A 115 24.53 10.97 8.26
N ASP A 116 25.08 10.64 9.43
CA ASP A 116 24.35 10.00 10.50
C ASP A 116 23.37 11.00 11.15
N PRO A 117 22.23 10.51 11.72
CA PRO A 117 21.29 11.37 12.42
C PRO A 117 21.95 12.04 13.63
N VAL A 118 21.45 13.21 14.01
CA VAL A 118 21.82 13.83 15.28
C VAL A 118 21.48 12.87 16.42
N TYR A 119 22.32 12.84 17.47
CA TYR A 119 22.18 11.89 18.57
C TYR A 119 20.84 12.02 19.33
N TYR A 120 20.26 13.22 19.33
CA TYR A 120 18.99 13.55 20.00
C TYR A 120 17.76 13.45 19.09
N TYR A 121 17.82 12.79 17.95
CA TYR A 121 16.70 12.73 16.97
C TYR A 121 15.37 12.25 17.57
N ARG A 122 15.40 11.54 18.71
CA ARG A 122 14.18 11.10 19.43
C ARG A 122 13.61 12.20 20.32
N ASP A 123 14.45 13.15 20.75
CA ASP A 123 14.11 14.21 21.69
C ASP A 123 13.94 15.57 21.02
N VAL A 124 13.70 15.56 19.71
CA VAL A 124 13.52 16.80 18.93
C VAL A 124 12.34 17.62 19.46
N ILE A 125 12.61 18.87 19.82
CA ILE A 125 11.62 19.80 20.35
C ILE A 125 10.85 20.44 19.16
N ARG A 126 9.53 20.35 19.22
CA ARG A 126 8.66 20.94 18.21
C ARG A 126 8.74 22.47 18.27
N ALA A 127 9.23 23.10 17.20
CA ALA A 127 9.21 24.55 17.06
C ALA A 127 7.76 25.04 16.81
N GLY A 128 7.38 26.17 17.45
CA GLY A 128 6.09 26.82 17.21
C GLY A 128 4.84 26.14 17.78
N GLY A 129 5.01 25.10 18.60
CA GLY A 129 3.90 24.34 19.20
C GLY A 129 2.96 25.14 20.13
N GLY A 130 3.25 26.44 20.39
CA GLY A 130 2.46 27.31 21.27
C GLY A 130 1.78 28.49 20.59
N SER A 131 1.84 28.61 19.24
CA SER A 131 1.23 29.76 18.57
C SER A 131 -0.28 29.56 18.35
N SER A 132 -1.07 30.63 18.55
CA SER A 132 -2.51 30.62 18.30
C SER A 132 -2.87 30.21 16.88
N THR A 133 -2.08 30.65 15.90
CA THR A 133 -2.24 30.31 14.48
C THR A 133 -2.10 28.80 14.26
N MET A 134 -1.11 28.16 14.88
CA MET A 134 -0.92 26.71 14.76
C MET A 134 -2.01 25.93 15.48
N TYR A 135 -2.53 26.42 16.61
CA TYR A 135 -3.67 25.79 17.28
C TYR A 135 -4.94 25.84 16.42
N GLU A 136 -5.25 26.97 15.80
CA GLU A 136 -6.39 27.09 14.89
C GLU A 136 -6.24 26.21 13.65
N LEU A 137 -5.05 26.16 13.07
CA LEU A 137 -4.77 25.26 11.95
C LEU A 137 -5.01 23.80 12.38
N ARG A 138 -4.46 23.40 13.53
CA ARG A 138 -4.55 22.03 14.04
C ARG A 138 -6.00 21.62 14.35
N LYS A 139 -6.80 22.52 14.92
CA LYS A 139 -8.23 22.28 15.15
C LYS A 139 -8.98 22.00 13.84
N LYS A 140 -8.75 22.81 12.80
CA LYS A 140 -9.35 22.57 11.47
C LYS A 140 -8.93 21.24 10.86
N GLN A 141 -7.66 20.84 11.02
CA GLN A 141 -7.18 19.53 10.59
C GLN A 141 -7.88 18.41 11.34
N TYR A 142 -8.07 18.54 12.66
CA TYR A 142 -8.79 17.55 13.48
C TYR A 142 -10.26 17.44 13.09
N GLU A 143 -10.95 18.54 12.86
CA GLU A 143 -12.35 18.54 12.39
C GLU A 143 -12.50 17.70 11.12
N LYS A 144 -11.70 18.04 10.10
CA LYS A 144 -11.67 17.32 8.81
C LYS A 144 -11.31 15.84 8.98
N PHE A 145 -10.29 15.55 9.78
CA PHE A 145 -9.79 14.19 10.02
C PHE A 145 -10.83 13.32 10.73
N ILE A 146 -11.46 13.86 11.79
CA ILE A 146 -12.52 13.18 12.55
C ILE A 146 -13.75 12.90 11.68
N GLU A 147 -14.10 13.84 10.79
CA GLU A 147 -15.21 13.67 9.85
C GLU A 147 -14.91 12.58 8.82
N ILE A 148 -13.75 12.65 8.13
CA ILE A 148 -13.35 11.67 7.11
C ILE A 148 -13.26 10.25 7.68
N GLY A 149 -12.66 10.09 8.87
CA GLY A 149 -12.47 8.79 9.52
C GLY A 149 -13.68 8.32 10.32
N ASN A 150 -14.73 9.13 10.47
CA ASN A 150 -15.86 8.87 11.38
C ASN A 150 -15.37 8.51 12.80
N LEU A 151 -14.49 9.35 13.36
CA LEU A 151 -13.71 9.05 14.56
C LEU A 151 -14.40 9.48 15.88
N LYS A 152 -15.67 9.87 15.86
CA LYS A 152 -16.41 10.21 17.11
C LYS A 152 -16.46 9.01 18.07
N ASN A 153 -16.09 9.26 19.32
CA ASN A 153 -15.96 8.28 20.41
C ASN A 153 -14.89 7.19 20.15
N LYS A 154 -13.98 7.42 19.21
CA LYS A 154 -12.91 6.51 18.82
C LYS A 154 -11.60 6.87 19.53
N LYS A 155 -10.67 5.91 19.59
CA LYS A 155 -9.33 6.07 20.14
C LYS A 155 -8.40 6.67 19.11
N ILE A 156 -7.77 7.79 19.43
CA ILE A 156 -6.76 8.44 18.58
C ILE A 156 -5.45 8.54 19.39
N ILE A 157 -4.33 8.20 18.77
CA ILE A 157 -3.01 8.32 19.38
C ILE A 157 -2.16 9.36 18.63
N GLU A 158 -1.52 10.29 19.34
CA GLU A 158 -0.50 11.18 18.80
C GLU A 158 0.89 10.61 19.11
N ALA A 159 1.66 10.27 18.06
CA ALA A 159 3.02 9.78 18.18
C ALA A 159 4.01 10.95 18.13
N GLY A 160 4.83 11.11 19.17
CA GLY A 160 5.69 12.29 19.41
C GLY A 160 4.87 13.48 19.90
N CYS A 161 4.07 13.29 20.95
CA CYS A 161 3.13 14.33 21.41
C CYS A 161 3.80 15.49 22.21
N GLY A 162 5.08 15.38 22.54
CA GLY A 162 5.77 16.38 23.34
C GLY A 162 5.14 16.57 24.72
N ALA A 163 5.06 17.81 25.19
CA ALA A 163 4.33 18.16 26.41
C ALA A 163 2.80 18.26 26.20
N GLY A 164 2.27 17.64 25.13
CA GLY A 164 0.85 17.52 24.86
C GLY A 164 0.19 18.75 24.24
N GLU A 165 0.95 19.63 23.58
CA GLU A 165 0.45 20.91 23.07
C GLU A 165 -0.71 20.73 22.08
N PHE A 166 -0.58 19.77 21.16
CA PHE A 166 -1.64 19.46 20.17
C PHE A 166 -2.59 18.38 20.68
N LEU A 167 -2.07 17.43 21.45
CA LEU A 167 -2.91 16.38 22.06
C LEU A 167 -4.03 16.96 22.93
N GLU A 168 -3.74 18.06 23.65
CA GLU A 168 -4.72 18.75 24.48
C GLU A 168 -5.92 19.30 23.69
N LEU A 169 -5.73 19.68 22.43
CA LEU A 169 -6.80 20.21 21.58
C LEU A 169 -7.90 19.18 21.30
N PHE A 170 -7.61 17.88 21.43
CA PHE A 170 -8.63 16.84 21.30
C PHE A 170 -9.70 16.89 22.40
N LYS A 171 -9.46 17.61 23.51
CA LYS A 171 -10.48 17.84 24.54
C LYS A 171 -11.72 18.59 24.00
N ASP A 172 -11.55 19.36 22.91
CA ASP A 172 -12.65 20.07 22.24
C ASP A 172 -13.50 19.13 21.36
N PHE A 173 -13.06 17.88 21.18
CA PHE A 173 -13.69 16.90 20.29
C PHE A 173 -14.17 15.67 21.06
N LYS A 174 -15.19 15.00 20.55
CA LYS A 174 -15.72 13.76 21.16
C LYS A 174 -14.88 12.55 20.71
N VAL A 175 -13.63 12.47 21.17
CA VAL A 175 -12.70 11.36 20.91
C VAL A 175 -11.99 10.96 22.20
N GLN A 176 -11.36 9.78 22.21
CA GLN A 176 -10.49 9.33 23.28
C GLN A 176 -9.04 9.52 22.80
N ALA A 177 -8.37 10.55 23.29
CA ALA A 177 -7.03 10.91 22.85
C ALA A 177 -5.97 10.34 23.79
N TYR A 178 -4.91 9.80 23.17
CA TYR A 178 -3.75 9.21 23.82
C TYR A 178 -2.48 9.75 23.18
N GLY A 179 -1.36 9.80 23.93
CA GLY A 179 -0.07 10.24 23.42
C GLY A 179 1.03 9.21 23.66
N ILE A 180 2.04 9.25 22.79
CA ILE A 180 3.33 8.61 22.99
C ILE A 180 4.40 9.69 22.92
N GLU A 181 5.29 9.70 23.90
CA GLU A 181 6.43 10.60 23.95
C GLU A 181 7.66 9.83 24.47
N HIS A 182 8.81 9.98 23.82
CA HIS A 182 10.04 9.32 24.23
C HIS A 182 10.65 9.96 25.47
N ASN A 183 10.63 11.28 25.52
CA ASN A 183 11.20 12.05 26.62
C ASN A 183 10.29 12.00 27.85
N GLU A 184 10.77 11.39 28.95
CA GLU A 184 9.99 11.23 30.17
C GLU A 184 9.58 12.57 30.79
N GLU A 185 10.43 13.60 30.72
CA GLU A 185 10.11 14.93 31.28
C GLU A 185 8.94 15.58 30.53
N LEU A 186 8.94 15.50 29.18
CA LEU A 186 7.85 16.01 28.34
C LEU A 186 6.57 15.18 28.53
N ALA A 187 6.69 13.87 28.57
CA ALA A 187 5.57 12.97 28.85
C ALA A 187 4.94 13.27 30.22
N GLN A 188 5.75 13.56 31.25
CA GLN A 188 5.25 13.91 32.58
C GLN A 188 4.52 15.26 32.54
N LYS A 189 5.06 16.28 31.86
CA LYS A 189 4.38 17.57 31.67
C LYS A 189 3.02 17.42 31.00
N ALA A 190 2.89 16.48 30.05
CA ALA A 190 1.62 16.19 29.41
C ALA A 190 0.63 15.49 30.39
N ARG A 191 1.13 14.52 31.17
CA ARG A 191 0.32 13.85 32.22
C ARG A 191 -0.16 14.83 33.30
N ASP A 192 0.67 15.80 33.69
CA ASP A 192 0.30 16.85 34.66
C ASP A 192 -0.86 17.73 34.17
N LYS A 193 -1.06 17.83 32.85
CA LYS A 193 -2.23 18.47 32.22
C LYS A 193 -3.46 17.56 32.16
N GLY A 194 -3.37 16.33 32.71
CA GLY A 194 -4.45 15.34 32.70
C GLY A 194 -4.61 14.61 31.36
N LEU A 195 -3.53 14.52 30.55
CA LEU A 195 -3.50 13.76 29.31
C LEU A 195 -3.00 12.33 29.57
N ASP A 196 -3.51 11.34 28.83
CA ASP A 196 -3.04 9.94 28.92
C ASP A 196 -1.88 9.75 27.94
N VAL A 197 -0.66 9.83 28.49
CA VAL A 197 0.59 9.75 27.70
C VAL A 197 1.47 8.64 28.24
N GLU A 198 1.84 7.74 27.35
CA GLU A 198 2.80 6.68 27.57
C GLU A 198 4.21 7.15 27.19
N THR A 199 5.20 6.88 28.07
CA THR A 199 6.60 7.06 27.72
C THR A 199 7.06 5.88 26.90
N ASN A 200 7.10 6.06 25.58
CA ASN A 200 7.41 5.01 24.60
C ASN A 200 7.87 5.64 23.28
N PHE A 201 8.41 4.81 22.37
CA PHE A 201 8.83 5.22 21.04
C PHE A 201 8.43 4.17 19.99
N PRO A 202 7.88 4.56 18.83
CA PRO A 202 7.54 3.64 17.73
C PRO A 202 8.81 3.15 17.02
N GLU A 203 9.44 2.12 17.52
CA GLU A 203 10.75 1.66 17.02
C GLU A 203 10.62 0.73 15.81
N ASN A 204 9.72 -0.26 15.90
CA ASN A 204 9.50 -1.27 14.88
C ASN A 204 8.15 -1.96 15.07
N GLU A 205 7.78 -2.89 14.17
CA GLU A 205 6.50 -3.61 14.16
C GLU A 205 6.21 -4.44 15.44
N TYR A 206 7.19 -4.68 16.30
CA TYR A 206 7.02 -5.41 17.56
C TYR A 206 6.77 -4.49 18.76
N THR A 207 6.89 -3.18 18.58
CA THR A 207 6.57 -2.20 19.62
C THR A 207 5.07 -2.20 19.91
N VAL A 208 4.69 -2.42 21.16
CA VAL A 208 3.28 -2.44 21.59
C VAL A 208 2.97 -1.22 22.45
N PHE A 209 1.88 -0.52 22.13
CA PHE A 209 1.41 0.63 22.91
C PHE A 209 0.29 0.22 23.87
N LYS A 210 0.29 0.81 25.06
CA LYS A 210 -0.61 0.51 26.17
C LYS A 210 -2.06 0.72 25.69
N HIS A 211 -2.83 0.86 25.21
CA HIS A 211 -4.24 0.97 24.84
C HIS A 211 -4.54 0.54 23.40
N ALA A 212 -3.54 -0.04 22.71
CA ALA A 212 -3.78 -0.56 21.37
C ALA A 212 -4.88 -1.66 21.34
N PRO A 213 -5.60 -1.83 20.23
CA PRO A 213 -5.49 -1.04 18.99
C PRO A 213 -6.20 0.32 19.09
N PHE A 214 -5.66 1.29 18.32
CA PHE A 214 -6.27 2.59 18.14
C PHE A 214 -7.05 2.65 16.82
N ASP A 215 -8.08 3.50 16.75
CA ASP A 215 -8.85 3.70 15.52
C ASP A 215 -8.16 4.69 14.57
N ALA A 216 -7.29 5.57 15.11
CA ALA A 216 -6.52 6.50 14.32
C ALA A 216 -5.22 6.93 15.02
N PHE A 217 -4.30 7.51 14.23
CA PHE A 217 -3.08 8.12 14.72
C PHE A 217 -2.81 9.49 14.11
N CYS A 218 -2.02 10.29 14.83
CA CYS A 218 -1.46 11.56 14.34
C CYS A 218 0.06 11.56 14.52
N SER A 219 0.78 12.18 13.57
CA SER A 219 2.23 12.43 13.66
C SER A 219 2.55 13.74 12.96
N PHE A 220 3.06 14.72 13.70
CA PHE A 220 3.20 16.09 13.23
C PHE A 220 4.64 16.55 13.25
N ASN A 221 5.21 16.80 12.06
CA ASN A 221 6.57 17.30 11.87
C ASN A 221 7.59 16.53 12.74
N PHE A 222 7.54 15.20 12.58
CA PHE A 222 8.39 14.28 13.32
C PHE A 222 9.05 13.23 12.41
N LEU A 223 8.40 12.91 11.29
CA LEU A 223 8.87 11.85 10.38
C LEU A 223 10.16 12.25 9.64
N GLU A 224 10.39 13.54 9.43
CA GLU A 224 11.61 14.10 8.85
C GLU A 224 12.85 13.86 9.71
N HIS A 225 12.68 13.64 10.99
CA HIS A 225 13.77 13.39 11.95
C HIS A 225 14.10 11.90 12.08
N GLN A 226 13.30 10.99 11.50
CA GLN A 226 13.42 9.56 11.75
C GLN A 226 14.49 8.92 10.86
N PRO A 227 15.52 8.23 11.44
CA PRO A 227 16.51 7.50 10.67
C PRO A 227 15.95 6.20 10.06
N ASP A 228 14.90 5.63 10.67
CA ASP A 228 14.13 4.51 10.15
C ASP A 228 12.62 4.88 10.11
N PRO A 229 12.20 5.71 9.16
CA PRO A 229 10.81 6.13 9.06
C PRO A 229 9.88 4.96 8.71
N LEU A 230 10.41 3.90 8.08
CA LEU A 230 9.64 2.72 7.75
C LEU A 230 9.36 1.86 8.99
N GLY A 231 10.35 1.64 9.85
CA GLY A 231 10.18 0.97 11.14
C GLY A 231 9.21 1.73 12.05
N TYR A 232 9.38 3.06 12.14
CA TYR A 232 8.46 3.94 12.87
C TYR A 232 6.99 3.78 12.41
N LEU A 233 6.74 3.86 11.12
CA LEU A 233 5.38 3.72 10.57
C LEU A 233 4.83 2.30 10.73
N ARG A 234 5.66 1.26 10.66
CA ARG A 234 5.26 -0.13 10.92
C ARG A 234 4.88 -0.37 12.36
N ALA A 235 5.60 0.25 13.31
CA ALA A 235 5.19 0.24 14.71
C ALA A 235 3.77 0.80 14.88
N ILE A 236 3.50 1.95 14.28
CA ILE A 236 2.16 2.55 14.29
C ILE A 236 1.13 1.62 13.61
N TYR A 237 1.46 1.08 12.43
CA TYR A 237 0.59 0.15 11.69
C TYR A 237 0.17 -1.05 12.54
N SER A 238 1.07 -1.62 13.33
CA SER A 238 0.79 -2.78 14.19
C SER A 238 -0.13 -2.44 15.37
N ASN A 239 -0.18 -1.17 15.76
CA ASN A 239 -0.93 -0.69 16.92
C ASN A 239 -2.29 -0.02 16.56
N ILE A 240 -2.64 0.07 15.28
CA ILE A 240 -3.95 0.59 14.85
C ILE A 240 -4.85 -0.52 14.31
N SER A 241 -6.16 -0.30 14.42
CA SER A 241 -7.20 -1.23 13.93
C SER A 241 -7.14 -1.39 12.40
N ASP A 242 -7.75 -2.45 11.87
CA ASP A 242 -7.75 -2.73 10.43
C ASP A 242 -8.45 -1.67 9.57
N ASP A 243 -9.34 -0.87 10.16
CA ASP A 243 -9.98 0.29 9.52
C ASP A 243 -9.34 1.62 9.94
N GLY A 244 -8.16 1.57 10.56
CA GLY A 244 -7.51 2.72 11.16
C GLY A 244 -7.07 3.78 10.15
N PHE A 245 -7.11 5.04 10.59
CA PHE A 245 -6.74 6.22 9.83
C PHE A 245 -5.48 6.87 10.40
N GLY A 246 -4.83 7.72 9.59
CA GLY A 246 -3.70 8.53 10.05
C GLY A 246 -3.75 9.94 9.49
N LEU A 247 -3.28 10.90 10.28
CA LEU A 247 -3.04 12.29 9.89
C LEU A 247 -1.56 12.59 10.14
N ILE A 248 -0.83 12.91 9.08
CA ILE A 248 0.63 13.14 9.14
C ILE A 248 0.94 14.49 8.50
N THR A 249 1.86 15.22 9.11
CA THR A 249 2.45 16.41 8.49
C THR A 249 3.97 16.34 8.49
N VAL A 250 4.58 16.82 7.40
CA VAL A 250 6.04 16.99 7.23
C VAL A 250 6.34 18.26 6.45
N PRO A 251 7.53 18.86 6.57
CA PRO A 251 7.96 19.96 5.72
C PRO A 251 7.99 19.58 4.23
N ASP A 252 7.64 20.54 3.35
CA ASP A 252 7.61 20.34 1.91
C ASP A 252 8.94 20.74 1.25
N LEU A 253 9.61 19.76 0.66
CA LEU A 253 10.84 20.01 -0.10
C LEU A 253 10.62 20.93 -1.30
N GLU A 254 9.47 20.85 -1.97
CA GLU A 254 9.18 21.71 -3.12
C GLU A 254 9.09 23.18 -2.70
N TYR A 255 8.52 23.45 -1.52
CA TYR A 255 8.55 24.79 -0.93
C TYR A 255 9.98 25.30 -0.71
N ILE A 256 10.85 24.48 -0.10
CA ILE A 256 12.26 24.82 0.15
C ILE A 256 12.98 25.18 -1.16
N ILE A 257 12.80 24.38 -2.20
CA ILE A 257 13.43 24.59 -3.51
C ILE A 257 12.90 25.88 -4.16
N ASN A 258 11.57 26.07 -4.20
CA ASN A 258 10.93 27.19 -4.86
C ASN A 258 11.28 28.54 -4.19
N ASN A 259 11.41 28.53 -2.87
CA ASN A 259 11.78 29.71 -2.09
C ASN A 259 13.29 29.88 -1.90
N LYS A 260 14.11 28.97 -2.49
CA LYS A 260 15.58 29.01 -2.38
C LYS A 260 16.07 29.01 -0.93
N GLY A 261 15.36 28.29 -0.07
CA GLY A 261 15.53 28.26 1.38
C GLY A 261 16.66 27.34 1.83
N TYR A 262 17.92 27.62 1.46
CA TYR A 262 19.07 26.79 1.86
C TYR A 262 19.20 26.65 3.39
N TYR A 263 18.71 27.63 4.14
CA TYR A 263 18.71 27.65 5.61
C TYR A 263 17.69 26.69 6.24
N GLU A 264 16.80 26.10 5.45
CA GLU A 264 15.91 24.99 5.87
C GLU A 264 16.61 23.62 5.78
N ILE A 265 17.82 23.57 5.20
CA ILE A 265 18.63 22.35 5.13
C ILE A 265 19.44 22.27 6.42
N ILE A 266 18.99 21.46 7.35
CA ILE A 266 19.55 21.34 8.69
C ILE A 266 19.88 19.88 9.03
N PRO A 267 20.84 19.62 9.92
CA PRO A 267 21.26 18.26 10.28
C PRO A 267 20.18 17.45 11.01
N ASP A 268 19.21 18.15 11.61
CA ASP A 268 18.09 17.53 12.33
C ASP A 268 17.05 16.91 11.38
N HIS A 269 16.94 17.38 10.15
CA HIS A 269 16.04 16.85 9.13
C HIS A 269 16.78 15.80 8.28
N ILE A 270 16.66 14.53 8.64
CA ILE A 270 17.29 13.42 7.90
C ILE A 270 16.65 13.25 6.53
N ALA A 271 15.35 13.53 6.41
CA ALA A 271 14.56 13.35 5.20
C ALA A 271 13.83 14.63 4.78
N TYR A 272 13.85 14.90 3.48
CA TYR A 272 13.15 16.01 2.82
C TYR A 272 12.13 15.42 1.86
N TYR A 273 10.85 15.57 2.22
CA TYR A 273 9.75 14.94 1.52
C TYR A 273 9.15 15.84 0.45
N THR A 274 8.80 15.24 -0.67
CA THR A 274 7.75 15.71 -1.57
C THR A 274 6.49 14.88 -1.33
N VAL A 275 5.33 15.30 -1.82
CA VAL A 275 4.10 14.49 -1.77
C VAL A 275 4.35 13.07 -2.34
N ASN A 276 5.09 12.96 -3.43
CA ASN A 276 5.37 11.68 -4.10
C ASN A 276 6.27 10.75 -3.26
N SER A 277 7.37 11.27 -2.70
CA SER A 277 8.28 10.45 -1.88
C SER A 277 7.65 10.04 -0.55
N LEU A 278 6.85 10.92 0.07
CA LEU A 278 6.06 10.60 1.27
C LEU A 278 5.01 9.53 0.96
N THR A 279 4.28 9.66 -0.14
CA THR A 279 3.30 8.64 -0.59
C THR A 279 3.96 7.28 -0.78
N THR A 280 5.16 7.25 -1.37
CA THR A 280 5.91 5.99 -1.54
C THR A 280 6.28 5.36 -0.19
N LEU A 281 6.77 6.15 0.76
CA LEU A 281 7.09 5.68 2.11
C LEU A 281 5.85 5.11 2.80
N LEU A 282 4.73 5.83 2.79
CA LEU A 282 3.47 5.43 3.41
C LEU A 282 2.91 4.14 2.79
N ASN A 283 2.98 4.03 1.46
CA ASN A 283 2.61 2.80 0.76
C ASN A 283 3.46 1.60 1.16
N ASN A 284 4.78 1.79 1.33
CA ASN A 284 5.71 0.75 1.76
C ASN A 284 5.48 0.35 3.23
N ALA A 285 4.97 1.26 4.05
CA ALA A 285 4.59 1.00 5.43
C ALA A 285 3.21 0.34 5.59
N GLY A 286 2.46 0.13 4.50
CA GLY A 286 1.16 -0.54 4.52
C GLY A 286 -0.05 0.42 4.58
N PHE A 287 0.17 1.71 4.36
CA PHE A 287 -0.92 2.69 4.30
C PHE A 287 -1.34 3.00 2.86
N GLU A 288 -2.56 3.44 2.69
CA GLU A 288 -3.11 4.03 1.47
C GLU A 288 -3.33 5.53 1.71
N VAL A 289 -2.79 6.38 0.85
CA VAL A 289 -2.99 7.83 0.94
C VAL A 289 -4.36 8.17 0.36
N LEU A 290 -5.25 8.71 1.19
CA LEU A 290 -6.60 9.12 0.80
C LEU A 290 -6.64 10.56 0.28
N SER A 291 -5.85 11.44 0.90
CA SER A 291 -5.71 12.84 0.47
C SER A 291 -4.35 13.39 0.86
N SER A 292 -3.87 14.33 0.06
CA SER A 292 -2.69 15.15 0.35
C SER A 292 -2.95 16.60 -0.02
N CYS A 293 -2.45 17.54 0.77
CA CYS A 293 -2.49 18.96 0.47
C CYS A 293 -1.33 19.70 1.14
N ILE A 294 -1.03 20.90 0.65
CA ILE A 294 -0.09 21.80 1.32
C ILE A 294 -0.88 22.70 2.27
N VAL A 295 -0.44 22.73 3.51
CA VAL A 295 -0.98 23.61 4.57
C VAL A 295 0.11 24.55 5.04
N ASN A 296 -0.26 25.71 5.58
CA ASN A 296 0.68 26.70 6.10
C ASN A 296 1.82 27.07 5.12
N PHE A 297 1.58 26.93 3.82
CA PHE A 297 2.50 27.19 2.70
C PHE A 297 3.67 26.22 2.53
N ASP A 298 4.19 25.63 3.60
CA ASP A 298 5.47 24.93 3.70
C ASP A 298 5.34 23.48 4.18
N THR A 299 4.13 23.01 4.45
CA THR A 299 3.90 21.73 5.12
C THR A 299 2.98 20.84 4.30
N ILE A 300 3.41 19.63 4.03
CA ILE A 300 2.58 18.56 3.45
C ILE A 300 1.71 17.97 4.56
N GLU A 301 0.39 17.98 4.36
CA GLU A 301 -0.59 17.20 5.13
C GLU A 301 -1.02 16.00 4.32
N VAL A 302 -1.04 14.82 4.93
CA VAL A 302 -1.64 13.63 4.34
C VAL A 302 -2.61 12.95 5.30
N ILE A 303 -3.73 12.47 4.76
CA ILE A 303 -4.65 11.57 5.44
C ILE A 303 -4.48 10.19 4.82
N VAL A 304 -4.24 9.20 5.66
CA VAL A 304 -4.01 7.82 5.25
C VAL A 304 -5.00 6.87 5.89
N LYS A 305 -5.15 5.71 5.27
CA LYS A 305 -5.88 4.57 5.83
C LYS A 305 -4.99 3.33 5.86
N LYS A 306 -5.11 2.52 6.91
CA LYS A 306 -4.47 1.21 6.98
C LYS A 306 -4.97 0.33 5.84
N ARG A 307 -4.02 -0.21 5.03
CA ARG A 307 -4.35 -1.12 3.94
C ARG A 307 -4.73 -2.48 4.49
N LYS A 308 -5.89 -2.98 4.07
CA LYS A 308 -6.35 -4.32 4.43
C LYS A 308 -5.91 -5.35 3.41
N ALA A 309 -5.67 -6.57 3.89
CA ALA A 309 -5.59 -7.71 2.99
C ALA A 309 -6.93 -7.90 2.26
N PRO A 310 -6.90 -8.31 0.98
CA PRO A 310 -8.13 -8.68 0.28
C PRO A 310 -8.88 -9.80 1.01
N ASP A 311 -10.19 -9.70 1.08
CA ASP A 311 -11.02 -10.74 1.66
C ASP A 311 -11.30 -11.85 0.65
N PHE A 312 -10.66 -13.01 0.85
CA PHE A 312 -10.83 -14.21 0.02
C PHE A 312 -11.96 -15.15 0.52
N ARG A 313 -12.65 -14.82 1.61
CA ARG A 313 -13.77 -15.66 2.12
C ARG A 313 -14.86 -15.90 1.08
N PRO A 314 -15.27 -14.92 0.23
CA PRO A 314 -16.23 -15.18 -0.85
C PRO A 314 -15.74 -16.20 -1.88
N VAL A 315 -14.43 -16.17 -2.20
CA VAL A 315 -13.82 -17.14 -3.14
C VAL A 315 -13.81 -18.54 -2.55
N LEU A 316 -13.47 -18.68 -1.27
CA LEU A 316 -13.49 -19.98 -0.58
C LEU A 316 -14.91 -20.51 -0.43
N LYS A 317 -15.87 -19.64 -0.11
CA LYS A 317 -17.29 -20.02 -0.06
C LYS A 317 -17.78 -20.54 -1.43
N GLN A 318 -17.44 -19.85 -2.50
CA GLN A 318 -17.78 -20.29 -3.86
C GLN A 318 -17.13 -21.66 -4.18
N LYS A 319 -15.88 -21.88 -3.77
CA LYS A 319 -15.22 -23.19 -3.91
C LYS A 319 -16.04 -24.28 -3.23
N ASP A 320 -16.47 -24.08 -1.98
CA ASP A 320 -17.26 -25.06 -1.23
C ASP A 320 -18.65 -25.32 -1.88
N GLU A 321 -19.27 -24.29 -2.43
CA GLU A 321 -20.53 -24.38 -3.17
C GLU A 321 -20.36 -25.19 -4.47
N ILE A 322 -19.31 -24.93 -5.23
CA ILE A 322 -18.93 -25.68 -6.43
C ILE A 322 -18.70 -27.15 -6.08
N GLU A 323 -17.91 -27.45 -5.06
CA GLU A 323 -17.62 -28.83 -4.62
C GLU A 323 -18.91 -29.59 -4.27
N LYS A 324 -19.80 -29.00 -3.48
CA LYS A 324 -21.09 -29.60 -3.11
C LYS A 324 -21.97 -29.90 -4.34
N THR A 325 -22.03 -28.98 -5.26
CA THR A 325 -22.81 -29.10 -6.50
C THR A 325 -22.29 -30.25 -7.35
N PHE A 326 -20.97 -30.32 -7.52
CA PHE A 326 -20.35 -31.43 -8.29
C PHE A 326 -20.47 -32.78 -7.58
N ASP A 327 -20.31 -32.86 -6.26
CA ASP A 327 -20.55 -34.08 -5.49
C ASP A 327 -21.98 -34.61 -5.74
N SER A 328 -22.97 -33.71 -5.77
CA SER A 328 -24.35 -34.08 -6.05
C SER A 328 -24.55 -34.55 -7.50
N LEU A 329 -23.93 -33.86 -8.47
CA LEU A 329 -23.96 -34.22 -9.88
C LEU A 329 -23.32 -35.61 -10.12
N PHE A 330 -22.14 -35.83 -9.54
CA PHE A 330 -21.42 -37.11 -9.71
C PHE A 330 -22.16 -38.26 -9.07
N LYS A 331 -22.72 -38.13 -7.86
CA LYS A 331 -23.58 -39.12 -7.24
C LYS A 331 -24.79 -39.45 -8.11
N ARG A 332 -25.44 -38.46 -8.71
CA ARG A 332 -26.55 -38.67 -9.63
C ARG A 332 -26.09 -39.40 -10.90
N ALA A 333 -24.97 -38.97 -11.48
CA ALA A 333 -24.41 -39.62 -12.67
C ALA A 333 -24.08 -41.09 -12.40
N GLU A 334 -23.50 -41.42 -11.25
CA GLU A 334 -23.19 -42.77 -10.82
C GLU A 334 -24.46 -43.64 -10.69
N VAL A 335 -25.49 -43.14 -9.97
CA VAL A 335 -26.78 -43.86 -9.82
C VAL A 335 -27.46 -44.12 -11.18
N GLN A 336 -27.34 -43.17 -12.13
CA GLN A 336 -27.91 -43.27 -13.45
C GLN A 336 -27.02 -43.97 -14.48
N ASN A 337 -25.84 -44.46 -14.07
CA ASN A 337 -24.80 -45.02 -14.93
C ASN A 337 -24.44 -44.13 -16.13
N LYS A 338 -24.33 -42.80 -15.88
CA LYS A 338 -23.99 -41.79 -16.87
C LYS A 338 -22.51 -41.39 -16.78
N SER A 339 -21.90 -41.26 -17.94
CA SER A 339 -20.53 -40.79 -18.08
C SER A 339 -20.47 -39.23 -18.09
N VAL A 340 -19.43 -38.66 -17.50
CA VAL A 340 -19.20 -37.20 -17.43
C VAL A 340 -17.94 -36.82 -18.21
N ALA A 341 -18.00 -35.75 -18.94
CA ALA A 341 -16.83 -35.11 -19.57
C ALA A 341 -16.74 -33.62 -19.20
N ILE A 342 -15.55 -33.09 -19.30
CA ILE A 342 -15.31 -31.64 -19.14
C ILE A 342 -14.90 -31.07 -20.50
N TRP A 343 -15.45 -29.90 -20.88
CA TRP A 343 -15.01 -29.19 -22.06
C TRP A 343 -14.22 -27.95 -21.66
N GLY A 344 -12.90 -27.97 -21.93
CA GLY A 344 -11.95 -26.94 -21.62
C GLY A 344 -10.73 -27.44 -20.83
N ALA A 345 -9.68 -27.88 -21.53
CA ALA A 345 -8.40 -28.28 -20.94
C ALA A 345 -7.52 -27.05 -20.68
N GLY A 346 -8.02 -26.11 -19.89
CA GLY A 346 -7.30 -24.96 -19.37
C GLY A 346 -7.09 -25.05 -17.87
N HIS A 347 -6.45 -24.03 -17.26
CA HIS A 347 -6.19 -24.00 -15.82
C HIS A 347 -7.48 -24.18 -14.98
N GLN A 348 -8.61 -23.60 -15.41
CA GLN A 348 -9.90 -23.75 -14.72
C GLN A 348 -10.38 -25.20 -14.73
N GLY A 349 -10.35 -25.86 -15.90
CA GLY A 349 -10.72 -27.28 -16.02
C GLY A 349 -9.78 -28.17 -15.22
N PHE A 350 -8.49 -27.92 -15.25
CA PHE A 350 -7.51 -28.69 -14.48
C PHE A 350 -7.68 -28.49 -12.97
N THR A 351 -7.93 -27.25 -12.52
CA THR A 351 -8.20 -26.97 -11.10
C THR A 351 -9.47 -27.67 -10.65
N LEU A 352 -10.55 -27.60 -11.43
CA LEU A 352 -11.79 -28.29 -11.13
C LEU A 352 -11.58 -29.80 -11.00
N CYS A 353 -10.97 -30.43 -11.99
CA CYS A 353 -10.67 -31.86 -11.94
C CYS A 353 -9.82 -32.26 -10.72
N ALA A 354 -8.79 -31.47 -10.42
CA ALA A 354 -7.89 -31.74 -9.30
C ALA A 354 -8.63 -31.65 -7.95
N THR A 355 -9.40 -30.59 -7.73
CA THR A 355 -10.11 -30.35 -6.46
C THR A 355 -11.20 -31.40 -6.25
N MET A 356 -11.92 -31.83 -7.29
CA MET A 356 -12.95 -32.85 -7.20
C MET A 356 -12.39 -34.27 -6.90
N LEU A 357 -11.25 -34.61 -7.51
CA LEU A 357 -10.70 -35.98 -7.38
C LEU A 357 -9.77 -36.14 -6.16
N LEU A 358 -9.17 -35.08 -5.64
CA LEU A 358 -8.22 -35.18 -4.53
C LEU A 358 -8.87 -35.00 -3.15
N LYS A 359 -10.11 -34.50 -3.07
CA LYS A 359 -10.86 -34.36 -1.81
C LYS A 359 -11.01 -35.70 -1.08
N ASN A 360 -11.22 -36.78 -1.80
CA ASN A 360 -11.38 -38.14 -1.24
C ASN A 360 -10.12 -38.74 -0.59
N LYS A 361 -8.95 -38.06 -0.73
CA LYS A 361 -7.71 -38.44 -0.03
C LYS A 361 -7.62 -37.91 1.40
N ALA A 362 -8.30 -36.80 1.71
CA ALA A 362 -8.24 -36.15 3.03
C ALA A 362 -9.14 -36.86 4.07
N ASP A 363 -10.16 -37.61 3.64
CA ASP A 363 -11.14 -38.25 4.51
C ASP A 363 -10.68 -39.64 5.06
N GLY A 364 -9.37 -39.88 5.12
CA GLY A 364 -8.79 -40.92 5.95
C GLY A 364 -8.91 -42.36 5.39
N ILE A 365 -9.18 -42.58 4.11
CA ILE A 365 -9.11 -43.88 3.47
C ILE A 365 -7.70 -44.09 2.90
N SER A 366 -6.82 -44.63 3.74
CA SER A 366 -5.52 -45.17 3.30
C SER A 366 -5.74 -46.39 2.42
N SER A 367 -5.54 -46.23 1.11
CA SER A 367 -5.26 -47.36 0.25
C SER A 367 -4.01 -47.03 -0.56
N ASP A 368 -3.05 -47.97 -0.54
CA ASP A 368 -1.80 -47.96 -1.32
C ASP A 368 -2.01 -47.86 -2.83
N ASP A 369 -3.25 -47.95 -3.29
CA ASP A 369 -3.73 -47.78 -4.66
C ASP A 369 -4.34 -46.40 -4.86
N GLY A 370 -3.55 -45.32 -4.73
CA GLY A 370 -3.92 -43.89 -4.72
C GLY A 370 -4.73 -43.34 -5.91
N TYR A 371 -5.34 -44.21 -6.76
CA TYR A 371 -6.08 -43.80 -7.98
C TYR A 371 -7.42 -44.54 -8.19
N LYS A 372 -7.93 -45.32 -7.21
CA LYS A 372 -9.05 -46.26 -7.43
C LYS A 372 -10.35 -45.89 -6.72
N LYS A 373 -10.80 -44.65 -6.61
CA LYS A 373 -12.19 -44.41 -6.19
C LYS A 373 -12.77 -43.10 -6.75
N CYS A 374 -12.86 -43.03 -8.05
CA CYS A 374 -13.84 -42.20 -8.78
C CYS A 374 -14.18 -42.96 -10.08
N SER A 375 -14.99 -44.01 -9.99
CA SER A 375 -15.11 -44.95 -11.09
C SER A 375 -16.54 -45.21 -11.55
N THR A 376 -16.75 -44.93 -12.83
CA THR A 376 -17.69 -45.69 -13.65
C THR A 376 -16.89 -46.82 -14.32
N GLY A 377 -17.17 -48.10 -14.04
CA GLY A 377 -16.61 -49.28 -14.73
C GLY A 377 -15.08 -49.46 -14.70
N ASP A 378 -14.28 -48.47 -15.08
CA ASP A 378 -12.82 -48.41 -15.00
C ASP A 378 -12.29 -47.50 -13.88
N GLY A 379 -13.12 -47.05 -12.99
CA GLY A 379 -12.69 -46.27 -11.85
C GLY A 379 -12.73 -44.75 -11.98
N LYS A 380 -13.23 -44.14 -13.06
CA LYS A 380 -13.17 -42.67 -13.24
C LYS A 380 -14.55 -42.09 -13.52
N ILE A 381 -15.04 -41.19 -12.66
CA ILE A 381 -16.30 -40.44 -12.86
C ILE A 381 -16.19 -39.53 -14.11
N ILE A 382 -15.05 -38.85 -14.27
CA ILE A 382 -14.78 -38.00 -15.45
C ILE A 382 -14.03 -38.83 -16.48
N LYS A 383 -14.67 -39.09 -17.60
CA LYS A 383 -14.19 -39.97 -18.67
C LYS A 383 -12.99 -39.35 -19.41
N TYR A 384 -13.13 -38.08 -19.80
CA TYR A 384 -12.09 -37.30 -20.50
C TYR A 384 -12.35 -35.78 -20.41
N ILE A 385 -11.34 -35.00 -20.82
CA ILE A 385 -11.46 -33.57 -21.05
C ILE A 385 -11.41 -33.30 -22.55
N ILE A 386 -12.36 -32.53 -23.08
CA ILE A 386 -12.43 -32.13 -24.49
C ILE A 386 -11.71 -30.79 -24.66
N ASP A 387 -10.82 -30.67 -25.63
CA ASP A 387 -10.18 -29.43 -26.01
C ASP A 387 -9.85 -29.40 -27.52
N SER A 388 -10.13 -28.26 -28.18
CA SER A 388 -9.86 -28.06 -29.62
C SER A 388 -8.38 -27.82 -29.95
N ALA A 389 -7.55 -27.47 -28.95
CA ALA A 389 -6.14 -27.17 -29.13
C ALA A 389 -5.33 -28.46 -29.37
N LYS A 390 -4.84 -28.65 -30.59
CA LYS A 390 -4.11 -29.87 -31.05
C LYS A 390 -2.92 -30.22 -30.14
N PHE A 391 -2.20 -29.23 -29.60
CA PHE A 391 -1.02 -29.47 -28.76
C PHE A 391 -1.33 -30.07 -27.37
N LYS A 392 -2.62 -30.07 -26.95
CA LYS A 392 -3.08 -30.66 -25.70
C LYS A 392 -3.62 -32.10 -25.91
N GLN A 393 -4.14 -32.38 -27.08
CA GLN A 393 -4.76 -33.66 -27.41
C GLN A 393 -3.77 -34.83 -27.28
N GLY A 394 -4.23 -35.97 -26.75
CA GLY A 394 -3.38 -37.12 -26.45
C GLY A 394 -2.52 -36.98 -25.19
N LYS A 395 -2.67 -35.86 -24.45
CA LYS A 395 -2.00 -35.63 -23.16
C LYS A 395 -2.98 -35.81 -22.00
N TYR A 396 -2.49 -35.63 -20.79
CA TYR A 396 -3.26 -35.80 -19.57
C TYR A 396 -3.30 -34.48 -18.75
N ALA A 397 -4.42 -34.24 -18.10
CA ALA A 397 -4.57 -33.11 -17.19
C ALA A 397 -3.61 -33.24 -16.00
N PRO A 398 -2.94 -32.16 -15.58
CA PRO A 398 -2.08 -32.17 -14.40
C PRO A 398 -2.85 -32.60 -13.15
N ALA A 399 -2.18 -33.26 -12.22
CA ALA A 399 -2.68 -33.78 -10.94
C ALA A 399 -3.82 -34.82 -11.04
N SER A 400 -4.81 -34.61 -11.91
CA SER A 400 -5.95 -35.56 -12.07
C SER A 400 -5.70 -36.71 -13.03
N HIS A 401 -4.72 -36.54 -13.93
CA HIS A 401 -4.37 -37.52 -14.97
C HIS A 401 -5.54 -37.95 -15.86
N ILE A 402 -6.55 -37.08 -16.03
CA ILE A 402 -7.66 -37.34 -16.96
C ILE A 402 -7.16 -37.09 -18.38
N PRO A 403 -7.45 -38.01 -19.35
CA PRO A 403 -7.01 -37.85 -20.73
C PRO A 403 -7.68 -36.64 -21.41
N ILE A 404 -6.92 -35.95 -22.25
CA ILE A 404 -7.42 -34.83 -23.06
C ILE A 404 -7.58 -35.28 -24.50
N ILE A 405 -8.81 -35.19 -25.02
CA ILE A 405 -9.15 -35.64 -26.37
C ILE A 405 -9.65 -34.48 -27.25
N SER A 406 -9.69 -34.72 -28.56
CA SER A 406 -10.28 -33.75 -29.49
C SER A 406 -11.82 -33.79 -29.45
N PRO A 407 -12.53 -32.73 -29.87
CA PRO A 407 -13.98 -32.76 -30.07
C PRO A 407 -14.42 -33.91 -31.02
N GLN A 408 -13.64 -34.21 -32.04
CA GLN A 408 -13.92 -35.29 -32.99
C GLN A 408 -13.87 -36.67 -32.28
N ALA A 409 -12.85 -36.94 -31.49
CA ALA A 409 -12.76 -38.20 -30.73
C ALA A 409 -13.92 -38.32 -29.70
N ALA A 410 -14.36 -37.21 -29.13
CA ALA A 410 -15.51 -37.18 -28.23
C ALA A 410 -16.86 -37.49 -28.92
N LEU A 411 -16.98 -37.30 -30.22
CA LEU A 411 -18.17 -37.70 -31.00
C LEU A 411 -18.21 -39.20 -31.26
N GLU A 412 -17.06 -39.88 -31.32
CA GLU A 412 -16.96 -41.32 -31.52
C GLU A 412 -17.34 -42.08 -30.25
N ASP A 413 -17.10 -41.52 -29.08
CA ASP A 413 -17.44 -42.10 -27.78
C ASP A 413 -17.99 -41.02 -26.82
N PRO A 414 -19.24 -40.53 -27.08
CA PRO A 414 -19.78 -39.35 -26.42
C PRO A 414 -20.14 -39.62 -24.95
N ALA A 415 -19.83 -38.64 -24.10
CA ALA A 415 -20.26 -38.60 -22.70
C ALA A 415 -21.76 -38.21 -22.60
N ASP A 416 -22.43 -38.68 -21.52
CA ASP A 416 -23.83 -38.36 -21.23
C ASP A 416 -24.01 -36.95 -20.72
N ILE A 417 -23.02 -36.48 -19.98
CA ILE A 417 -22.99 -35.17 -19.31
C ILE A 417 -21.71 -34.46 -19.73
N ILE A 418 -21.83 -33.22 -20.22
CA ILE A 418 -20.69 -32.36 -20.57
C ILE A 418 -20.74 -31.11 -19.73
N ILE A 419 -19.66 -30.84 -18.97
CA ILE A 419 -19.48 -29.64 -18.15
C ILE A 419 -18.55 -28.68 -18.89
N ILE A 420 -19.05 -27.52 -19.28
CA ILE A 420 -18.27 -26.50 -19.98
C ILE A 420 -17.53 -25.61 -18.96
N VAL A 421 -16.19 -25.64 -19.04
CA VAL A 421 -15.29 -24.87 -18.17
C VAL A 421 -14.45 -23.91 -19.04
N ALA A 422 -15.12 -23.13 -19.85
CA ALA A 422 -14.53 -22.15 -20.76
C ALA A 422 -15.41 -20.90 -20.82
N PRO A 423 -15.41 -20.03 -19.79
CA PRO A 423 -16.42 -18.95 -19.63
C PRO A 423 -16.53 -18.00 -20.83
N GLY A 424 -15.42 -17.74 -21.54
CA GLY A 424 -15.42 -16.87 -22.74
C GLY A 424 -16.03 -17.52 -23.99
N TYR A 425 -16.21 -18.84 -23.98
CA TYR A 425 -16.64 -19.62 -25.15
C TYR A 425 -17.84 -20.54 -24.85
N SER A 426 -18.45 -20.40 -23.67
CA SER A 426 -19.52 -21.31 -23.21
C SER A 426 -20.66 -21.44 -24.21
N SER A 427 -21.18 -20.32 -24.73
CA SER A 427 -22.30 -20.32 -25.69
C SER A 427 -21.93 -20.98 -27.04
N GLU A 428 -20.70 -20.75 -27.52
CA GLU A 428 -20.21 -21.38 -28.75
C GLU A 428 -20.10 -22.90 -28.57
N ILE A 429 -19.49 -23.33 -27.47
CA ILE A 429 -19.32 -24.75 -27.13
C ILE A 429 -20.69 -25.42 -26.94
N GLU A 430 -21.61 -24.78 -26.25
CA GLU A 430 -22.98 -25.26 -26.08
C GLU A 430 -23.69 -25.49 -27.42
N ASN A 431 -23.55 -24.56 -28.36
CA ASN A 431 -24.11 -24.71 -29.69
C ASN A 431 -23.47 -25.87 -30.47
N ILE A 432 -22.16 -26.10 -30.34
CA ILE A 432 -21.47 -27.26 -30.92
C ILE A 432 -22.02 -28.53 -30.34
N ILE A 433 -22.18 -28.64 -29.02
CA ILE A 433 -22.69 -29.84 -28.36
C ILE A 433 -24.12 -30.12 -28.83
N LYS A 434 -25.00 -29.11 -28.87
CA LYS A 434 -26.40 -29.27 -29.32
C LYS A 434 -26.52 -29.67 -30.78
N ARG A 435 -25.59 -29.24 -31.64
CA ARG A 435 -25.62 -29.57 -33.08
C ARG A 435 -25.01 -30.94 -33.39
N ASP A 436 -23.86 -31.26 -32.76
CA ASP A 436 -22.99 -32.35 -33.22
C ASP A 436 -23.05 -33.60 -32.33
N PHE A 437 -23.41 -33.44 -31.03
CA PHE A 437 -23.46 -34.56 -30.10
C PHE A 437 -24.84 -35.21 -30.09
N ARG A 438 -24.94 -36.40 -29.48
CA ARG A 438 -26.17 -37.14 -29.44
C ARG A 438 -27.32 -36.36 -28.76
N PRO A 439 -28.57 -36.52 -29.23
CA PRO A 439 -29.71 -35.96 -28.52
C PRO A 439 -29.81 -36.48 -27.09
N GLY A 440 -30.04 -35.55 -26.13
CA GLY A 440 -30.16 -35.90 -24.70
C GLY A 440 -28.84 -35.79 -23.91
N THR A 441 -27.74 -35.34 -24.53
CA THR A 441 -26.54 -34.94 -23.78
C THR A 441 -26.88 -33.81 -22.83
N GLU A 442 -26.65 -34.02 -21.53
CA GLU A 442 -26.84 -32.98 -20.51
C GLU A 442 -25.67 -32.00 -20.55
N ILE A 443 -25.98 -30.68 -20.57
CA ILE A 443 -24.97 -29.63 -20.67
C ILE A 443 -25.06 -28.76 -19.43
N TYR A 444 -23.92 -28.54 -18.77
CA TYR A 444 -23.77 -27.60 -17.65
C TYR A 444 -22.65 -26.65 -17.93
N THR A 445 -22.84 -25.37 -17.54
CA THR A 445 -21.78 -24.35 -17.58
C THR A 445 -21.35 -23.97 -16.18
N LEU A 446 -20.05 -23.90 -15.93
CA LEU A 446 -19.50 -23.56 -14.62
C LEU A 446 -19.97 -22.19 -14.12
N LYS A 447 -20.26 -21.25 -15.04
CA LYS A 447 -20.62 -19.88 -14.72
C LYS A 447 -22.12 -19.68 -14.42
N ASP A 448 -22.98 -20.30 -15.22
CA ASP A 448 -24.40 -19.93 -15.28
C ASP A 448 -25.33 -20.99 -14.64
N ASP A 449 -24.89 -22.23 -14.53
CA ASP A 449 -25.72 -23.36 -14.11
C ASP A 449 -25.43 -23.91 -12.73
N LEU A 450 -24.38 -23.40 -12.02
CA LEU A 450 -24.09 -23.80 -10.64
C LEU A 450 -25.29 -23.64 -9.70
N ASN A 451 -26.12 -22.61 -9.94
CA ASN A 451 -27.33 -22.36 -9.15
C ASN A 451 -28.54 -23.20 -9.56
N LYS A 452 -28.47 -23.92 -10.70
CA LYS A 452 -29.58 -24.76 -11.20
C LYS A 452 -29.45 -26.25 -10.81
N LEU A 453 -28.30 -26.60 -10.23
CA LEU A 453 -27.99 -27.98 -9.82
C LEU A 453 -28.38 -28.28 -8.36
N THR A 454 -28.78 -27.24 -7.60
CA THR A 454 -29.38 -27.35 -6.27
C THR A 454 -30.89 -27.39 -6.38
#